data_a2330096bcf5de304a78194ea70ee306
#
_entry.id   a2330096bcf5de304a78194ea70ee306
#
_cell.length_a   1.000
_cell.length_b   1.000
_cell.length_c   1.000
_cell.angle_alpha   90.00
_cell.angle_beta   90.00
_cell.angle_gamma   90.00
#
_symmetry.space_group_name_H-M   'P 1'
#
loop_
_entity.id
_entity.type
_entity.pdbx_description
1 polymer ?
#
loop_
_entity_poly.entity_id
_entity_poly.type
_entity_poly.pdbx_seq_one_letter_code
_entity_poly.pdbx_strand_id
1 'polypeptide(L)'
;LDISMNSVLKDYLPNNLKLDNIRSLNISGIGLDNITFLQNAKKLESLVAEENAIKDLKPLGNLKTLRTLYLDKNDIRDIGPLKDLDNLEELLLYKNNIEDITPLDGKRYLYRLMLNDNIALKDINVLRTVQHLSSLDISNTAVSDISPLNDLKYIYYVAVKNTKISDSDLSKFEKTNMDVKKENGIDKKLEIITTEASKYFSLKNYIFMLLILIFTVTGIRGYWKKNK
;
A
#
# COMPACT_ATOMS: atom_id res chain seq x y z
N LEU A 1 17.88 2.33 -6.83
CA LEU A 1 18.28 1.25 -7.73
C LEU A 1 17.04 0.62 -8.36
N ASP A 2 16.99 0.53 -9.65
CA ASP A 2 15.93 -0.14 -10.39
C ASP A 2 16.56 -1.29 -11.21
N ILE A 3 16.11 -2.50 -10.96
CA ILE A 3 16.50 -3.71 -11.66
C ILE A 3 15.29 -4.55 -12.06
N SER A 4 14.12 -3.90 -12.15
CA SER A 4 12.85 -4.54 -12.49
C SER A 4 12.87 -5.19 -13.88
N MET A 5 11.99 -6.18 -14.07
CA MET A 5 11.77 -6.90 -15.33
C MET A 5 13.02 -7.59 -15.93
N ASN A 6 14.09 -7.77 -15.16
CA ASN A 6 15.29 -8.46 -15.59
C ASN A 6 15.41 -9.82 -14.88
N SER A 7 14.72 -10.84 -15.40
CA SER A 7 14.67 -12.19 -14.81
C SER A 7 16.04 -12.88 -14.71
N VAL A 8 17.01 -12.46 -15.51
CA VAL A 8 18.39 -13.01 -15.45
C VAL A 8 19.05 -12.62 -14.12
N LEU A 9 18.66 -11.49 -13.52
CA LEU A 9 19.24 -11.04 -12.25
C LEU A 9 18.77 -11.87 -11.05
N LYS A 10 17.70 -12.66 -11.15
CA LYS A 10 17.26 -13.56 -10.07
C LYS A 10 18.42 -14.42 -9.55
N ASP A 11 19.19 -15.00 -10.46
CA ASP A 11 20.30 -15.92 -10.15
C ASP A 11 21.57 -15.19 -9.71
N TYR A 12 21.65 -13.88 -10.00
CA TYR A 12 22.81 -13.03 -9.71
C TYR A 12 22.61 -12.08 -8.52
N LEU A 13 21.40 -12.00 -7.94
CA LEU A 13 21.19 -11.22 -6.73
C LEU A 13 21.95 -11.91 -5.58
N PRO A 14 23.18 -11.49 -5.28
CA PRO A 14 24.00 -12.21 -4.30
C PRO A 14 23.50 -11.88 -2.91
N ASN A 15 23.60 -12.84 -2.00
CA ASN A 15 23.44 -12.67 -0.56
C ASN A 15 24.37 -11.58 0.01
N ASN A 16 25.26 -11.03 -0.80
CA ASN A 16 26.29 -10.04 -0.46
C ASN A 16 26.06 -8.66 -1.11
N LEU A 17 24.87 -8.38 -1.66
CA LEU A 17 24.60 -7.07 -2.22
C LEU A 17 24.70 -5.99 -1.13
N LYS A 18 25.60 -5.03 -1.29
CA LYS A 18 25.76 -3.92 -0.34
C LYS A 18 24.60 -2.93 -0.50
N LEU A 19 23.56 -3.14 0.31
CA LEU A 19 22.37 -2.28 0.31
C LEU A 19 22.38 -1.22 1.43
N ASP A 20 23.50 -1.08 2.13
CA ASP A 20 23.61 -0.23 3.35
C ASP A 20 23.24 1.24 3.11
N ASN A 21 23.37 1.72 1.87
CA ASN A 21 23.10 3.13 1.52
C ASN A 21 21.92 3.30 0.56
N ILE A 22 21.22 2.23 0.21
CA ILE A 22 20.07 2.30 -0.71
C ILE A 22 18.84 2.74 0.05
N ARG A 23 18.19 3.80 -0.45
CA ARG A 23 16.91 4.31 0.07
C ARG A 23 15.71 3.86 -0.76
N SER A 24 15.91 3.61 -2.04
CA SER A 24 14.84 3.15 -2.94
C SER A 24 15.34 2.00 -3.80
N LEU A 25 14.53 0.93 -3.86
CA LEU A 25 14.84 -0.27 -4.62
C LEU A 25 13.59 -0.74 -5.37
N ASN A 26 13.74 -0.99 -6.66
CA ASN A 26 12.73 -1.64 -7.48
C ASN A 26 13.29 -2.99 -7.99
N ILE A 27 12.59 -4.06 -7.61
CA ILE A 27 12.88 -5.46 -7.96
C ILE A 27 11.64 -6.16 -8.52
N SER A 28 10.74 -5.41 -9.15
CA SER A 28 9.49 -5.95 -9.67
C SER A 28 9.74 -6.85 -10.89
N GLY A 29 8.94 -7.93 -11.00
CA GLY A 29 8.88 -8.78 -12.19
C GLY A 29 10.14 -9.57 -12.51
N ILE A 30 10.99 -9.86 -11.52
CA ILE A 30 12.22 -10.64 -11.72
C ILE A 30 12.10 -12.09 -11.23
N GLY A 31 10.91 -12.49 -10.76
CA GLY A 31 10.60 -13.87 -10.36
C GLY A 31 11.16 -14.28 -9.01
N LEU A 32 11.36 -13.33 -8.08
CA LEU A 32 11.86 -13.62 -6.74
C LEU A 32 10.83 -14.36 -5.88
N ASP A 33 11.28 -15.38 -5.18
CA ASP A 33 10.56 -16.06 -4.10
C ASP A 33 11.17 -15.76 -2.72
N ASN A 34 12.39 -15.23 -2.70
CA ASN A 34 13.17 -14.95 -1.50
C ASN A 34 13.77 -13.53 -1.55
N ILE A 35 13.61 -12.80 -0.46
CA ILE A 35 14.11 -11.43 -0.27
C ILE A 35 15.03 -11.30 0.95
N THR A 36 15.66 -12.40 1.39
CA THR A 36 16.56 -12.43 2.56
C THR A 36 17.72 -11.43 2.44
N PHE A 37 18.19 -11.16 1.23
CA PHE A 37 19.23 -10.18 0.97
C PHE A 37 18.87 -8.75 1.40
N LEU A 38 17.57 -8.44 1.61
CA LEU A 38 17.11 -7.13 2.08
C LEU A 38 17.28 -6.92 3.60
N GLN A 39 17.49 -7.97 4.39
CA GLN A 39 17.48 -7.90 5.87
C GLN A 39 18.42 -6.83 6.47
N ASN A 40 19.45 -6.43 5.73
CA ASN A 40 20.45 -5.44 6.14
C ASN A 40 20.27 -4.07 5.48
N ALA A 41 19.25 -3.88 4.64
CA ALA A 41 18.97 -2.62 3.94
C ALA A 41 18.37 -1.55 4.87
N LYS A 42 19.05 -1.23 5.99
CA LYS A 42 18.51 -0.42 7.11
C LYS A 42 18.13 1.02 6.75
N LYS A 43 18.58 1.53 5.59
CA LYS A 43 18.25 2.87 5.09
C LYS A 43 17.15 2.84 4.03
N LEU A 44 16.58 1.66 3.73
CA LEU A 44 15.54 1.52 2.71
C LEU A 44 14.25 2.21 3.16
N GLU A 45 13.81 3.18 2.39
CA GLU A 45 12.59 3.96 2.60
C GLU A 45 11.48 3.54 1.63
N SER A 46 11.85 3.09 0.43
CA SER A 46 10.91 2.64 -0.60
C SER A 46 11.34 1.32 -1.22
N LEU A 47 10.44 0.34 -1.19
CA LEU A 47 10.61 -0.95 -1.87
C LEU A 47 9.44 -1.18 -2.82
N VAL A 48 9.75 -1.41 -4.08
CA VAL A 48 8.81 -1.88 -5.11
C VAL A 48 9.23 -3.29 -5.52
N ALA A 49 8.41 -4.29 -5.20
CA ALA A 49 8.70 -5.71 -5.41
C ALA A 49 7.47 -6.46 -5.92
N GLU A 50 6.71 -5.81 -6.79
CA GLU A 50 5.51 -6.33 -7.41
C GLU A 50 5.84 -7.47 -8.39
N GLU A 51 4.83 -8.30 -8.72
CA GLU A 51 4.93 -9.34 -9.76
C GLU A 51 6.10 -10.32 -9.53
N ASN A 52 6.21 -10.81 -8.29
CA ASN A 52 7.17 -11.83 -7.89
C ASN A 52 6.44 -13.05 -7.27
N ALA A 53 7.16 -13.96 -6.65
CA ALA A 53 6.60 -15.11 -5.92
C ALA A 53 6.90 -15.05 -4.41
N ILE A 54 6.96 -13.83 -3.84
CA ILE A 54 7.35 -13.60 -2.45
C ILE A 54 6.26 -14.12 -1.51
N LYS A 55 6.67 -14.87 -0.47
CA LYS A 55 5.80 -15.41 0.58
C LYS A 55 6.21 -14.95 1.97
N ASP A 56 7.51 -14.87 2.25
CA ASP A 56 8.06 -14.54 3.56
C ASP A 56 8.54 -13.09 3.61
N LEU A 57 7.90 -12.30 4.47
CA LEU A 57 8.24 -10.89 4.72
C LEU A 57 9.16 -10.68 5.92
N LYS A 58 9.60 -11.75 6.62
CA LYS A 58 10.52 -11.64 7.78
C LYS A 58 11.75 -10.78 7.51
N PRO A 59 12.38 -10.82 6.32
CA PRO A 59 13.52 -9.97 6.02
C PRO A 59 13.24 -8.46 6.10
N LEU A 60 11.96 -8.05 5.97
CA LEU A 60 11.55 -6.64 6.04
C LEU A 60 11.28 -6.17 7.48
N GLY A 61 11.04 -7.07 8.43
CA GLY A 61 10.52 -6.74 9.77
C GLY A 61 11.38 -5.76 10.59
N ASN A 62 12.66 -5.65 10.26
CA ASN A 62 13.59 -4.74 10.92
C ASN A 62 13.95 -3.48 10.10
N LEU A 63 13.31 -3.27 8.95
CA LEU A 63 13.57 -2.11 8.09
C LEU A 63 12.67 -0.93 8.48
N LYS A 64 12.91 -0.38 9.69
CA LYS A 64 12.07 0.63 10.34
C LYS A 64 11.98 1.97 9.57
N THR A 65 12.81 2.16 8.54
CA THR A 65 12.81 3.35 7.68
C THR A 65 11.82 3.25 6.52
N LEU A 66 11.22 2.05 6.28
CA LEU A 66 10.26 1.85 5.20
C LEU A 66 9.03 2.74 5.38
N ARG A 67 8.70 3.46 4.30
CA ARG A 67 7.53 4.32 4.14
C ARG A 67 6.63 3.82 3.01
N THR A 68 7.24 3.43 1.89
CA THR A 68 6.53 2.93 0.70
C THR A 68 6.88 1.47 0.47
N LEU A 69 5.85 0.62 0.44
CA LEU A 69 6.01 -0.82 0.27
C LEU A 69 4.98 -1.34 -0.73
N TYR A 70 5.42 -1.67 -1.95
CA TYR A 70 4.60 -2.21 -3.02
C TYR A 70 4.96 -3.68 -3.23
N LEU A 71 4.03 -4.56 -2.89
CA LEU A 71 4.17 -6.02 -2.88
C LEU A 71 3.03 -6.71 -3.63
N ASP A 72 2.43 -6.00 -4.56
CA ASP A 72 1.30 -6.48 -5.33
C ASP A 72 1.65 -7.71 -6.16
N LYS A 73 0.66 -8.59 -6.41
CA LYS A 73 0.84 -9.78 -7.24
C LYS A 73 2.02 -10.65 -6.77
N ASN A 74 1.93 -11.06 -5.52
CA ASN A 74 2.83 -12.01 -4.87
C ASN A 74 2.01 -13.16 -4.24
N ASP A 75 2.65 -14.03 -3.47
CA ASP A 75 2.00 -15.15 -2.77
C ASP A 75 1.92 -14.94 -1.25
N ILE A 76 1.82 -13.69 -0.79
CA ILE A 76 1.91 -13.31 0.63
C ILE A 76 0.61 -13.70 1.34
N ARG A 77 0.75 -14.36 2.50
CA ARG A 77 -0.33 -14.66 3.44
C ARG A 77 -0.16 -13.92 4.77
N ASP A 78 1.05 -13.93 5.28
CA ASP A 78 1.40 -13.38 6.60
C ASP A 78 2.09 -12.04 6.45
N ILE A 79 1.42 -11.00 6.95
CA ILE A 79 1.97 -9.64 7.06
C ILE A 79 2.43 -9.30 8.49
N GLY A 80 2.48 -10.28 9.40
CA GLY A 80 2.99 -10.15 10.75
C GLY A 80 4.33 -9.43 10.86
N PRO A 81 5.31 -9.70 9.97
CA PRO A 81 6.58 -8.98 9.95
C PRO A 81 6.47 -7.46 9.76
N LEU A 82 5.35 -6.94 9.22
CA LEU A 82 5.13 -5.50 9.03
C LEU A 82 4.64 -4.79 10.30
N LYS A 83 4.33 -5.54 11.38
CA LYS A 83 3.75 -5.02 12.62
C LYS A 83 4.50 -3.80 13.17
N ASP A 84 5.82 -3.87 13.19
CA ASP A 84 6.66 -2.83 13.81
C ASP A 84 7.23 -1.82 12.79
N LEU A 85 6.72 -1.77 11.58
CA LEU A 85 7.09 -0.78 10.57
C LEU A 85 6.20 0.46 10.71
N ASP A 86 6.43 1.25 11.75
CA ASP A 86 5.56 2.35 12.17
C ASP A 86 5.56 3.54 11.21
N ASN A 87 6.56 3.62 10.32
CA ASN A 87 6.70 4.71 9.35
C ASN A 87 6.00 4.44 8.01
N LEU A 88 5.28 3.30 7.87
CA LEU A 88 4.57 3.00 6.62
C LEU A 88 3.53 4.07 6.31
N GLU A 89 3.60 4.60 5.10
CA GLU A 89 2.74 5.62 4.51
C GLU A 89 1.87 5.05 3.38
N GLU A 90 2.47 4.23 2.52
CA GLU A 90 1.79 3.54 1.42
C GLU A 90 2.09 2.05 1.48
N LEU A 91 1.04 1.24 1.44
CA LEU A 91 1.13 -0.22 1.45
C LEU A 91 0.20 -0.78 0.37
N LEU A 92 0.79 -1.36 -0.65
CA LEU A 92 0.08 -2.01 -1.75
C LEU A 92 0.31 -3.51 -1.66
N LEU A 93 -0.78 -4.26 -1.54
CA LEU A 93 -0.79 -5.71 -1.32
C LEU A 93 -1.86 -6.41 -2.18
N TYR A 94 -2.33 -5.76 -3.25
CA TYR A 94 -3.39 -6.36 -4.07
C TYR A 94 -2.91 -7.65 -4.75
N LYS A 95 -3.85 -8.57 -5.02
CA LYS A 95 -3.56 -9.90 -5.59
C LYS A 95 -2.49 -10.65 -4.79
N ASN A 96 -2.81 -10.89 -3.53
CA ASN A 96 -2.09 -11.76 -2.61
C ASN A 96 -3.07 -12.76 -1.96
N ASN A 97 -2.67 -13.44 -0.90
CA ASN A 97 -3.47 -14.43 -0.19
C ASN A 97 -3.72 -14.02 1.28
N ILE A 98 -3.87 -12.71 1.53
CA ILE A 98 -3.97 -12.16 2.88
C ILE A 98 -5.37 -12.38 3.44
N GLU A 99 -5.44 -12.86 4.68
CA GLU A 99 -6.68 -13.09 5.43
C GLU A 99 -6.75 -12.21 6.69
N ASP A 100 -5.59 -11.90 7.30
CA ASP A 100 -5.46 -11.14 8.53
C ASP A 100 -4.62 -9.87 8.31
N ILE A 101 -5.20 -8.73 8.66
CA ILE A 101 -4.55 -7.41 8.61
C ILE A 101 -4.36 -6.77 9.99
N THR A 102 -4.54 -7.56 11.08
CA THR A 102 -4.29 -7.08 12.45
C THR A 102 -2.88 -6.51 12.68
N PRO A 103 -1.81 -6.93 11.95
CA PRO A 103 -0.51 -6.28 12.03
C PRO A 103 -0.47 -4.81 11.61
N LEU A 104 -1.57 -4.28 11.02
CA LEU A 104 -1.68 -2.86 10.67
C LEU A 104 -2.21 -1.99 11.81
N ASP A 105 -2.41 -2.56 13.01
CA ASP A 105 -2.87 -1.82 14.17
C ASP A 105 -1.99 -0.59 14.47
N GLY A 106 -2.63 0.56 14.67
CA GLY A 106 -1.96 1.80 15.05
C GLY A 106 -1.04 2.42 13.99
N LYS A 107 -1.09 2.02 12.74
CA LYS A 107 -0.28 2.59 11.64
C LYS A 107 -0.65 4.05 11.36
N ARG A 108 -0.11 4.95 12.19
CA ARG A 108 -0.50 6.37 12.22
C ARG A 108 -0.19 7.16 10.95
N TYR A 109 0.78 6.73 10.14
CA TYR A 109 1.17 7.43 8.92
C TYR A 109 0.59 6.79 7.66
N LEU A 110 -0.04 5.61 7.78
CA LEU A 110 -0.59 4.89 6.64
C LEU A 110 -1.81 5.64 6.09
N TYR A 111 -1.63 6.25 4.92
CA TYR A 111 -2.70 6.98 4.25
C TYR A 111 -3.24 6.27 3.01
N ARG A 112 -2.48 5.31 2.44
CA ARG A 112 -2.90 4.54 1.27
C ARG A 112 -2.72 3.05 1.50
N LEU A 113 -3.81 2.29 1.34
CA LEU A 113 -3.84 0.84 1.52
C LEU A 113 -4.62 0.17 0.40
N MET A 114 -3.96 -0.70 -0.39
CA MET A 114 -4.59 -1.47 -1.46
C MET A 114 -4.55 -2.96 -1.11
N LEU A 115 -5.71 -3.54 -0.85
CA LEU A 115 -5.92 -4.93 -0.43
C LEU A 115 -6.82 -5.70 -1.39
N ASN A 116 -7.18 -5.10 -2.51
CA ASN A 116 -8.08 -5.72 -3.48
C ASN A 116 -7.53 -7.07 -3.98
N ASP A 117 -8.42 -7.95 -4.39
CA ASP A 117 -8.09 -9.31 -4.83
C ASP A 117 -7.42 -10.21 -3.77
N ASN A 118 -7.57 -9.90 -2.48
CA ASN A 118 -7.30 -10.82 -1.36
C ASN A 118 -8.63 -11.47 -0.97
N ILE A 119 -9.02 -12.52 -1.70
CA ILE A 119 -10.38 -13.09 -1.70
C ILE A 119 -10.84 -13.63 -0.34
N ALA A 120 -9.91 -14.00 0.54
CA ALA A 120 -10.19 -14.54 1.87
C ALA A 120 -10.29 -13.47 2.96
N LEU A 121 -9.90 -12.22 2.68
CA LEU A 121 -9.98 -11.11 3.65
C LEU A 121 -11.43 -10.79 3.97
N LYS A 122 -11.80 -10.87 5.26
CA LYS A 122 -13.16 -10.63 5.76
C LYS A 122 -13.25 -9.52 6.78
N ASP A 123 -12.25 -9.42 7.66
CA ASP A 123 -12.24 -8.50 8.79
C ASP A 123 -11.29 -7.33 8.55
N ILE A 124 -11.85 -6.13 8.64
CA ILE A 124 -11.11 -4.87 8.54
C ILE A 124 -11.23 -4.02 9.82
N ASN A 125 -11.63 -4.63 10.96
CA ASN A 125 -11.85 -3.91 12.22
C ASN A 125 -10.63 -3.12 12.70
N VAL A 126 -9.43 -3.63 12.44
CA VAL A 126 -8.17 -2.96 12.79
C VAL A 126 -8.04 -1.57 12.14
N LEU A 127 -8.69 -1.33 11.01
CA LEU A 127 -8.61 -0.03 10.31
C LEU A 127 -9.22 1.12 11.11
N ARG A 128 -10.02 0.86 12.17
CA ARG A 128 -10.46 1.90 13.12
C ARG A 128 -9.30 2.66 13.75
N THR A 129 -8.13 2.03 13.87
CA THR A 129 -6.93 2.60 14.49
C THR A 129 -6.04 3.33 13.49
N VAL A 130 -6.27 3.17 12.17
CA VAL A 130 -5.48 3.77 11.10
C VAL A 130 -6.04 5.15 10.73
N GLN A 131 -5.91 6.09 11.65
CA GLN A 131 -6.65 7.37 11.65
C GLN A 131 -6.35 8.31 10.48
N HIS A 132 -5.20 8.16 9.79
CA HIS A 132 -4.84 8.96 8.62
C HIS A 132 -5.16 8.27 7.28
N LEU A 133 -5.82 7.09 7.33
CA LEU A 133 -6.19 6.39 6.12
C LEU A 133 -7.09 7.28 5.24
N SER A 134 -6.66 7.49 4.01
CA SER A 134 -7.34 8.37 3.08
C SER A 134 -7.77 7.67 1.80
N SER A 135 -7.10 6.57 1.44
CA SER A 135 -7.40 5.78 0.26
C SER A 135 -7.35 4.29 0.59
N LEU A 136 -8.45 3.59 0.34
CA LEU A 136 -8.60 2.15 0.58
C LEU A 136 -9.21 1.47 -0.64
N ASP A 137 -8.62 0.37 -1.08
CA ASP A 137 -9.24 -0.56 -2.02
C ASP A 137 -9.32 -1.96 -1.39
N ILE A 138 -10.55 -2.43 -1.19
CA ILE A 138 -10.89 -3.78 -0.71
C ILE A 138 -11.77 -4.52 -1.71
N SER A 139 -11.72 -4.12 -2.97
CA SER A 139 -12.48 -4.78 -4.05
C SER A 139 -12.09 -6.25 -4.18
N ASN A 140 -13.02 -7.10 -4.57
CA ASN A 140 -12.82 -8.54 -4.72
C ASN A 140 -12.32 -9.22 -3.42
N THR A 141 -12.82 -8.78 -2.26
CA THR A 141 -12.60 -9.41 -0.95
C THR A 141 -13.90 -9.96 -0.38
N ALA A 142 -13.83 -10.70 0.72
CA ALA A 142 -15.00 -11.23 1.42
C ALA A 142 -15.53 -10.28 2.53
N VAL A 143 -15.08 -9.03 2.56
CA VAL A 143 -15.51 -8.02 3.53
C VAL A 143 -17.01 -7.77 3.40
N SER A 144 -17.71 -7.73 4.53
CA SER A 144 -19.16 -7.45 4.61
C SER A 144 -19.51 -6.30 5.55
N ASP A 145 -18.59 -5.87 6.41
CA ASP A 145 -18.79 -4.76 7.34
C ASP A 145 -17.84 -3.61 7.03
N ILE A 146 -18.39 -2.45 6.66
CA ILE A 146 -17.65 -1.21 6.38
C ILE A 146 -17.61 -0.26 7.57
N SER A 147 -18.32 -0.58 8.65
CA SER A 147 -18.42 0.26 9.83
C SER A 147 -17.08 0.63 10.50
N PRO A 148 -16.00 -0.17 10.37
CA PRO A 148 -14.68 0.23 10.85
C PRO A 148 -14.15 1.56 10.29
N LEU A 149 -14.68 2.01 9.14
CA LEU A 149 -14.25 3.25 8.50
C LEU A 149 -15.07 4.48 8.91
N ASN A 150 -16.13 4.31 9.69
CA ASN A 150 -17.09 5.39 9.99
C ASN A 150 -16.47 6.62 10.63
N ASP A 151 -15.48 6.44 11.52
CA ASP A 151 -14.85 7.51 12.29
C ASP A 151 -13.57 8.05 11.65
N LEU A 152 -13.22 7.57 10.45
CA LEU A 152 -12.01 7.99 9.74
C LEU A 152 -12.23 9.35 9.05
N LYS A 153 -11.71 10.41 9.64
CA LYS A 153 -11.87 11.78 9.14
C LYS A 153 -11.34 12.02 7.75
N TYR A 154 -10.22 11.37 7.43
CA TYR A 154 -9.45 11.65 6.22
C TYR A 154 -9.75 10.68 5.08
N ILE A 155 -10.64 9.70 5.28
CA ILE A 155 -11.03 8.77 4.22
C ILE A 155 -11.80 9.51 3.12
N TYR A 156 -11.32 9.47 1.88
CA TYR A 156 -11.96 10.13 0.75
C TYR A 156 -12.07 9.24 -0.49
N TYR A 157 -11.41 8.10 -0.50
CA TYR A 157 -11.51 7.12 -1.57
C TYR A 157 -11.67 5.72 -0.97
N VAL A 158 -12.74 5.05 -1.33
CA VAL A 158 -13.01 3.65 -0.92
C VAL A 158 -13.53 2.86 -2.09
N ALA A 159 -12.78 1.85 -2.54
CA ALA A 159 -13.24 0.92 -3.55
C ALA A 159 -13.69 -0.40 -2.89
N VAL A 160 -14.92 -0.82 -3.20
CA VAL A 160 -15.62 -1.96 -2.59
C VAL A 160 -16.26 -2.90 -3.62
N LYS A 161 -15.82 -2.85 -4.86
CA LYS A 161 -16.38 -3.70 -5.92
C LYS A 161 -16.29 -5.18 -5.54
N ASN A 162 -17.37 -5.94 -5.79
CA ASN A 162 -17.44 -7.37 -5.51
C ASN A 162 -17.09 -7.75 -4.06
N THR A 163 -17.44 -6.90 -3.10
CA THR A 163 -17.47 -7.23 -1.66
C THR A 163 -18.84 -7.78 -1.29
N LYS A 164 -19.02 -8.14 0.00
CA LYS A 164 -20.30 -8.55 0.57
C LYS A 164 -21.01 -7.42 1.31
N ILE A 165 -20.54 -6.19 1.18
CA ILE A 165 -21.13 -5.00 1.81
C ILE A 165 -22.45 -4.69 1.10
N SER A 166 -23.52 -4.48 1.87
CA SER A 166 -24.82 -4.13 1.32
C SER A 166 -24.90 -2.68 0.85
N ASP A 167 -25.79 -2.39 -0.12
CA ASP A 167 -26.04 -1.00 -0.57
C ASP A 167 -26.57 -0.12 0.58
N SER A 168 -27.31 -0.71 1.52
CA SER A 168 -27.79 -0.01 2.70
C SER A 168 -26.65 0.41 3.63
N ASP A 169 -25.64 -0.46 3.82
CA ASP A 169 -24.48 -0.15 4.66
C ASP A 169 -23.57 0.88 3.98
N LEU A 170 -23.43 0.82 2.66
CA LEU A 170 -22.71 1.84 1.89
C LEU A 170 -23.37 3.21 2.01
N SER A 171 -24.71 3.28 1.86
CA SER A 171 -25.45 4.52 1.99
C SER A 171 -25.36 5.12 3.40
N LYS A 172 -25.38 4.25 4.43
CA LYS A 172 -25.21 4.66 5.82
C LYS A 172 -23.79 5.18 6.07
N PHE A 173 -22.78 4.48 5.56
CA PHE A 173 -21.38 4.89 5.66
C PHE A 173 -21.14 6.24 4.99
N GLU A 174 -21.65 6.46 3.77
CA GLU A 174 -21.52 7.72 3.05
C GLU A 174 -22.08 8.88 3.86
N LYS A 175 -23.29 8.73 4.43
CA LYS A 175 -23.93 9.73 5.28
C LYS A 175 -23.11 10.01 6.53
N THR A 176 -22.71 8.98 7.26
CA THR A 176 -21.91 9.11 8.49
C THR A 176 -20.57 9.82 8.20
N ASN A 177 -19.88 9.45 7.11
CA ASN A 177 -18.63 10.08 6.74
C ASN A 177 -18.78 11.55 6.35
N MET A 178 -19.89 11.91 5.68
CA MET A 178 -20.22 13.33 5.40
C MET A 178 -20.41 14.13 6.68
N ASP A 179 -21.12 13.58 7.67
CA ASP A 179 -21.34 14.24 8.96
C ASP A 179 -20.00 14.42 9.72
N VAL A 180 -19.17 13.38 9.80
CA VAL A 180 -17.83 13.44 10.42
C VAL A 180 -16.94 14.49 9.75
N LYS A 181 -16.95 14.58 8.44
CA LYS A 181 -16.19 15.59 7.70
C LYS A 181 -16.68 16.99 7.95
N LYS A 182 -17.98 17.19 7.94
CA LYS A 182 -18.61 18.49 8.22
C LYS A 182 -18.27 18.98 9.62
N GLU A 183 -18.36 18.11 10.64
CA GLU A 183 -18.02 18.43 12.03
C GLU A 183 -16.55 18.81 12.21
N ASN A 184 -15.67 18.26 11.37
CA ASN A 184 -14.22 18.53 11.41
C ASN A 184 -13.76 19.59 10.39
N GLY A 185 -14.66 20.27 9.69
CA GLY A 185 -14.33 21.31 8.70
C GLY A 185 -13.58 20.79 7.47
N ILE A 186 -13.78 19.53 7.09
CA ILE A 186 -13.11 18.89 5.97
C ILE A 186 -13.98 18.99 4.72
N ASP A 187 -13.53 19.73 3.72
CA ASP A 187 -14.29 19.99 2.48
C ASP A 187 -14.14 18.90 1.41
N LYS A 188 -13.24 17.93 1.61
CA LYS A 188 -12.98 16.88 0.62
C LYS A 188 -14.07 15.81 0.62
N LYS A 189 -14.76 15.64 -0.53
CA LYS A 189 -15.83 14.66 -0.70
C LYS A 189 -15.29 13.22 -0.66
N LEU A 190 -16.07 12.29 -0.09
CA LEU A 190 -15.86 10.86 -0.18
C LEU A 190 -16.22 10.36 -1.60
N GLU A 191 -15.40 9.52 -2.17
CA GLU A 191 -15.64 8.80 -3.42
C GLU A 191 -15.71 7.30 -3.11
N ILE A 192 -16.86 6.68 -3.37
CA ILE A 192 -17.07 5.24 -3.21
C ILE A 192 -17.14 4.59 -4.59
N ILE A 193 -16.26 3.64 -4.87
CA ILE A 193 -16.20 2.94 -6.14
C ILE A 193 -16.78 1.54 -5.99
N THR A 194 -17.92 1.30 -6.64
CA THR A 194 -18.63 0.02 -6.65
C THR A 194 -18.51 -0.72 -7.98
N THR A 195 -17.89 -0.10 -8.99
CA THR A 195 -17.81 -0.61 -10.37
C THR A 195 -16.36 -0.77 -10.85
N GLU A 196 -16.15 -1.21 -12.09
CA GLU A 196 -14.82 -1.42 -12.72
C GLU A 196 -13.96 -0.15 -12.86
N ALA A 197 -14.49 1.03 -12.60
CA ALA A 197 -13.79 2.30 -12.72
C ALA A 197 -12.50 2.38 -11.84
N SER A 198 -12.40 1.53 -10.81
CA SER A 198 -11.21 1.43 -9.94
C SER A 198 -9.90 1.15 -10.69
N LYS A 199 -9.95 0.43 -11.82
CA LYS A 199 -8.76 0.15 -12.65
C LYS A 199 -8.07 1.40 -13.19
N TYR A 200 -8.87 2.41 -13.58
CA TYR A 200 -8.33 3.65 -14.16
C TYR A 200 -7.74 4.58 -13.10
N PHE A 201 -8.28 4.57 -11.90
CA PHE A 201 -7.76 5.41 -10.82
C PHE A 201 -6.44 4.88 -10.27
N SER A 202 -6.31 3.57 -10.12
CA SER A 202 -5.06 2.88 -9.77
C SER A 202 -3.96 3.19 -10.80
N LEU A 203 -4.27 3.08 -12.11
CA LEU A 203 -3.31 3.32 -13.19
C LEU A 203 -2.87 4.80 -13.28
N LYS A 204 -3.81 5.74 -13.10
CA LYS A 204 -3.53 7.18 -13.17
C LYS A 204 -2.66 7.66 -11.99
N ASN A 205 -2.91 7.12 -10.80
CA ASN A 205 -2.09 7.39 -9.62
C ASN A 205 -0.73 6.69 -9.70
N TYR A 206 -0.67 5.48 -10.27
CA TYR A 206 0.57 4.76 -10.54
C TYR A 206 1.47 5.54 -11.53
N ILE A 207 0.90 6.06 -12.62
CA ILE A 207 1.63 6.90 -13.58
C ILE A 207 2.10 8.20 -12.92
N PHE A 208 1.29 8.81 -12.07
CA PHE A 208 1.66 10.04 -11.35
C PHE A 208 2.79 9.78 -10.35
N MET A 209 2.77 8.64 -9.66
CA MET A 209 3.84 8.21 -8.75
C MET A 209 5.12 7.82 -9.50
N LEU A 210 5.00 7.14 -10.65
CA LEU A 210 6.14 6.88 -11.53
C LEU A 210 6.81 8.18 -11.99
N LEU A 211 6.02 9.20 -12.32
CA LEU A 211 6.55 10.53 -12.66
C LEU A 211 7.27 11.18 -11.47
N ILE A 212 6.74 11.08 -10.24
CA ILE A 212 7.41 11.58 -9.03
C ILE A 212 8.71 10.80 -8.78
N LEU A 213 8.73 9.49 -8.91
CA LEU A 213 9.94 8.66 -8.77
C LEU A 213 10.99 9.01 -9.85
N ILE A 214 10.59 9.20 -11.10
CA ILE A 214 11.47 9.65 -12.19
C ILE A 214 12.04 11.03 -11.87
N PHE A 215 11.24 11.98 -11.36
CA PHE A 215 11.72 13.31 -10.98
C PHE A 215 12.66 13.30 -9.78
N THR A 216 12.47 12.39 -8.81
CA THR A 216 13.37 12.26 -7.66
C THR A 216 14.68 11.54 -7.99
N VAL A 217 14.65 10.54 -8.88
CA VAL A 217 15.83 9.77 -9.32
C VAL A 217 16.68 10.55 -10.33
N THR A 218 16.08 11.36 -11.20
CA THR A 218 16.80 12.14 -12.23
C THR A 218 17.42 13.45 -11.76
N GLY A 219 17.31 13.76 -10.45
CA GLY A 219 18.15 14.85 -9.87
C GLY A 219 17.78 16.25 -10.31
N ILE A 220 16.55 16.53 -10.75
CA ILE A 220 16.11 17.90 -11.04
C ILE A 220 15.79 18.65 -9.73
N ARG A 221 16.76 18.68 -8.80
CA ARG A 221 16.82 19.64 -7.69
C ARG A 221 17.22 21.04 -8.14
N GLY A 222 17.50 21.24 -9.43
CA GLY A 222 18.05 22.49 -9.98
C GLY A 222 17.03 23.51 -10.45
N TYR A 223 15.79 23.14 -10.69
CA TYR A 223 14.87 24.05 -11.40
C TYR A 223 14.08 25.01 -10.49
N TRP A 224 13.97 24.74 -9.20
CA TRP A 224 13.21 25.58 -8.26
C TRP A 224 14.03 26.60 -7.47
N LYS A 225 15.36 26.69 -7.71
CA LYS A 225 16.25 27.66 -7.03
C LYS A 225 16.59 28.91 -7.85
N LYS A 226 16.05 29.08 -9.04
CA LYS A 226 16.42 30.20 -9.95
C LYS A 226 15.33 31.22 -10.24
N ASN A 227 14.17 31.14 -9.60
CA ASN A 227 13.13 32.17 -9.75
C ASN A 227 12.53 32.50 -8.36
N LYS A 228 13.35 33.11 -7.52
CA LYS A 228 12.97 34.06 -6.47
C LYS A 228 13.70 35.35 -6.70
#